data_e425b6c7c55d4ae2bf821e744e61562d
#
_entry.id   e425b6c7c55d4ae2bf821e744e61562d
#
_cell.length_a   1.000
_cell.length_b   1.000
_cell.length_c   1.000
_cell.angle_alpha   90.00
_cell.angle_beta   90.00
_cell.angle_gamma   90.00
#
_symmetry.space_group_name_H-M   'P 1'
#
loop_
_entity.id
_entity.type
_entity.pdbx_description
1 polymer ?
#
loop_
_entity_poly.entity_id
_entity_poly.type
_entity_poly.pdbx_seq_one_letter_code
_entity_poly.pdbx_strand_id
1 'polypeptide(L)'
;LEVVGAATLRDSLKTVRPFGAVSVIGLLGGAPVLEQLHLMQDLPAAVKLNFFGSGLLGTPDMPLKDSPLLWIAKEVEAGRMPSIRTKTFEFEQIPDAHRLMESDGALGKLVVKL
;
A
#
# COMPACT_ATOMS: atom_id res chain seq x y z
N LEU A 1 4.29 -6.95 4.07
CA LEU A 1 3.45 -5.74 4.09
C LEU A 1 1.98 -6.15 4.08
N GLU A 2 1.17 -5.46 4.89
CA GLU A 2 -0.28 -5.65 4.96
C GLU A 2 -0.96 -4.37 4.45
N VAL A 3 -1.74 -4.48 3.37
CA VAL A 3 -2.38 -3.34 2.71
C VAL A 3 -3.91 -3.32 2.83
N VAL A 4 -4.50 -4.46 3.19
CA VAL A 4 -5.95 -4.61 3.33
C VAL A 4 -6.40 -4.18 4.74
N GLY A 5 -5.59 -4.48 5.74
CA GLY A 5 -5.83 -4.06 7.11
C GLY A 5 -6.55 -5.11 7.97
N ALA A 6 -7.47 -4.69 8.82
CA ALA A 6 -8.06 -5.54 9.85
C ALA A 6 -8.67 -6.86 9.32
N ALA A 7 -9.25 -6.81 8.12
CA ALA A 7 -9.91 -7.98 7.52
C ALA A 7 -8.96 -9.18 7.27
N THR A 8 -7.69 -8.91 6.95
CA THR A 8 -6.70 -9.94 6.59
C THR A 8 -5.52 -10.02 7.56
N LEU A 9 -5.44 -9.10 8.53
CA LEU A 9 -4.27 -8.99 9.40
C LEU A 9 -3.96 -10.27 10.19
N ARG A 10 -5.00 -10.98 10.71
CA ARG A 10 -4.78 -12.24 11.43
C ARG A 10 -4.12 -13.31 10.54
N ASP A 11 -4.54 -13.39 9.29
CA ASP A 11 -3.95 -14.36 8.36
C ASP A 11 -2.55 -13.95 7.94
N SER A 12 -2.31 -12.67 7.70
CA SER A 12 -0.97 -12.13 7.47
C SER A 12 -0.02 -12.46 8.63
N LEU A 13 -0.46 -12.34 9.87
CA LEU A 13 0.35 -12.66 11.05
C LEU A 13 0.75 -14.14 11.08
N LYS A 14 -0.13 -15.06 10.69
CA LYS A 14 0.16 -16.51 10.65
C LYS A 14 1.25 -16.89 9.64
N THR A 15 1.48 -16.06 8.62
CA THR A 15 2.48 -16.33 7.57
C THR A 15 3.89 -15.91 7.95
N VAL A 16 4.06 -15.17 9.05
CA VAL A 16 5.34 -14.56 9.42
C VAL A 16 6.12 -15.47 10.36
N ARG A 17 7.39 -15.70 10.01
CA ARG A 17 8.30 -16.46 10.86
C ARG A 17 8.56 -15.75 12.20
N PRO A 18 8.98 -16.47 13.26
CA PRO A 18 9.45 -15.84 14.49
C PRO A 18 10.52 -14.77 14.22
N PHE A 19 10.51 -13.69 14.98
CA PHE A 19 11.35 -12.49 14.82
C PHE A 19 11.12 -11.70 13.53
N GLY A 20 10.10 -12.06 12.73
CA GLY A 20 9.70 -11.30 11.56
C GLY A 20 8.89 -10.05 11.92
N ALA A 21 8.42 -9.34 10.89
CA ALA A 21 7.62 -8.13 11.06
C ALA A 21 6.44 -8.10 10.09
N VAL A 22 5.32 -7.59 10.56
CA VAL A 22 4.18 -7.15 9.74
C VAL A 22 4.06 -5.65 9.87
N SER A 23 4.11 -4.94 8.75
CA SER A 23 3.82 -3.51 8.68
C SER A 23 2.50 -3.31 7.95
N VAL A 24 1.51 -2.80 8.65
CA VAL A 24 0.22 -2.40 8.07
C VAL A 24 0.41 -1.01 7.47
N ILE A 25 0.22 -0.90 6.17
CA ILE A 25 0.40 0.35 5.41
C ILE A 25 -0.87 0.79 4.69
N GLY A 26 -1.94 0.01 4.78
CA GLY A 26 -3.22 0.30 4.15
C GLY A 26 -4.39 -0.30 4.91
N LEU A 27 -5.58 0.23 4.62
CA LEU A 27 -6.83 -0.12 5.27
C LEU A 27 -7.94 -0.32 4.21
N LEU A 28 -7.61 -1.00 3.12
CA LEU A 28 -8.52 -1.16 1.97
C LEU A 28 -9.70 -2.10 2.25
N GLY A 29 -9.59 -2.95 3.28
CA GLY A 29 -10.59 -3.96 3.64
C GLY A 29 -11.72 -3.48 4.55
N GLY A 30 -11.90 -2.17 4.74
CA GLY A 30 -12.99 -1.61 5.54
C GLY A 30 -12.55 -0.99 6.86
N ALA A 31 -13.34 -1.16 7.93
CA ALA A 31 -13.08 -0.52 9.22
C ALA A 31 -11.69 -0.87 9.78
N PRO A 32 -10.94 0.12 10.29
CA PRO A 32 -9.58 -0.09 10.80
C PRO A 32 -9.57 -0.68 12.22
N VAL A 33 -10.53 -1.56 12.52
CA VAL A 33 -10.71 -2.12 13.85
C VAL A 33 -10.48 -3.63 13.80
N LEU A 34 -9.54 -4.10 14.61
CA LEU A 34 -9.31 -5.51 14.86
C LEU A 34 -9.88 -5.86 16.22
N GLU A 35 -11.13 -6.33 16.23
CA GLU A 35 -11.80 -6.72 17.45
C GLU A 35 -11.18 -7.98 18.06
N GLN A 36 -11.17 -8.05 19.39
CA GLN A 36 -10.79 -9.25 20.17
C GLN A 36 -9.42 -9.85 19.77
N LEU A 37 -8.41 -9.01 19.55
CA LEU A 37 -7.05 -9.50 19.34
C LEU A 37 -6.56 -10.23 20.60
N HIS A 38 -6.34 -11.52 20.50
CA HIS A 38 -5.82 -12.34 21.57
C HIS A 38 -4.30 -12.48 21.43
N LEU A 39 -3.52 -11.80 22.29
CA LEU A 39 -2.07 -11.69 22.13
C LEU A 39 -1.34 -13.04 22.01
N MET A 40 -1.75 -14.04 22.76
CA MET A 40 -1.10 -15.36 22.72
C MET A 40 -1.54 -16.25 21.55
N GLN A 41 -2.71 -15.99 20.96
CA GLN A 41 -3.26 -16.81 19.89
C GLN A 41 -3.05 -16.18 18.53
N ASP A 42 -3.24 -14.85 18.43
CA ASP A 42 -3.23 -14.14 17.16
C ASP A 42 -1.86 -13.53 16.82
N LEU A 43 -1.04 -13.22 17.85
CA LEU A 43 0.27 -12.64 17.63
C LEU A 43 1.36 -13.70 17.81
N PRO A 44 2.03 -14.15 16.74
CA PRO A 44 3.10 -15.13 16.84
C PRO A 44 4.26 -14.62 17.72
N ALA A 45 4.91 -15.54 18.42
CA ALA A 45 6.00 -15.19 19.34
C ALA A 45 7.10 -14.37 18.65
N ALA A 46 7.50 -13.28 19.27
CA ALA A 46 8.56 -12.38 18.81
C ALA A 46 8.31 -11.69 17.45
N VAL A 47 7.07 -11.68 16.92
CA VAL A 47 6.72 -10.91 15.72
C VAL A 47 6.52 -9.45 16.08
N LYS A 48 7.05 -8.55 15.25
CA LYS A 48 6.83 -7.12 15.34
C LYS A 48 5.61 -6.74 14.50
N LEU A 49 4.64 -6.08 15.11
CA LEU A 49 3.49 -5.51 14.41
C LEU A 49 3.53 -4.00 14.53
N ASN A 50 3.46 -3.30 13.41
CA ASN A 50 3.32 -1.86 13.41
C ASN A 50 2.30 -1.39 12.35
N PHE A 51 1.84 -0.15 12.53
CA PHE A 51 1.06 0.57 11.54
C PHE A 51 1.86 1.77 11.05
N PHE A 52 2.05 1.88 9.74
CA PHE A 52 2.64 3.06 9.12
C PHE A 52 1.55 3.90 8.46
N GLY A 53 1.28 5.05 9.03
CA GLY A 53 0.34 6.03 8.48
C GLY A 53 1.05 7.02 7.56
N SER A 54 0.55 7.19 6.34
CA SER A 54 1.09 8.16 5.37
C SER A 54 1.04 9.63 5.85
N GLY A 55 0.25 9.93 6.89
CA GLY A 55 0.23 11.24 7.54
C GLY A 55 1.55 11.65 8.21
N LEU A 56 2.50 10.71 8.39
CA LEU A 56 3.86 11.03 8.81
C LEU A 56 4.68 11.76 7.74
N LEU A 57 4.36 11.55 6.46
CA LEU A 57 5.08 12.18 5.36
C LEU A 57 4.90 13.71 5.40
N GLY A 58 6.00 14.44 5.39
CA GLY A 58 6.03 15.89 5.47
C GLY A 58 6.09 16.46 6.89
N THR A 59 6.05 15.62 7.93
CA THR A 59 6.28 16.04 9.32
C THR A 59 7.78 16.21 9.61
N PRO A 60 8.15 16.82 10.75
CA PRO A 60 9.56 16.87 11.18
C PRO A 60 10.21 15.50 11.35
N ASP A 61 9.44 14.47 11.73
CA ASP A 61 9.94 13.10 11.92
C ASP A 61 10.15 12.36 10.59
N MET A 62 9.49 12.79 9.50
CA MET A 62 9.60 12.23 8.17
C MET A 62 9.48 13.30 7.08
N PRO A 63 10.47 14.18 6.93
CA PRO A 63 10.45 15.26 5.96
C PRO A 63 10.36 14.76 4.52
N LEU A 64 9.63 15.45 3.67
CA LEU A 64 9.49 15.08 2.24
C LEU A 64 10.82 15.01 1.50
N LYS A 65 11.82 15.80 1.90
CA LYS A 65 13.18 15.76 1.33
C LYS A 65 13.87 14.40 1.49
N ASP A 66 13.47 13.62 2.51
CA ASP A 66 14.02 12.29 2.79
C ASP A 66 13.25 11.18 2.04
N SER A 67 12.20 11.56 1.31
CA SER A 67 11.45 10.63 0.46
C SER A 67 12.28 10.21 -0.76
N PRO A 68 12.32 8.92 -1.12
CA PRO A 68 13.06 8.44 -2.28
C PRO A 68 12.37 8.74 -3.62
N LEU A 69 11.24 9.45 -3.65
CA LEU A 69 10.42 9.62 -4.85
C LEU A 69 11.19 10.27 -6.01
N LEU A 70 12.00 11.31 -5.74
CA LEU A 70 12.78 11.96 -6.78
C LEU A 70 13.87 11.03 -7.35
N TRP A 71 14.50 10.23 -6.48
CA TRP A 71 15.46 9.23 -6.92
C TRP A 71 14.77 8.14 -7.76
N ILE A 72 13.62 7.62 -7.32
CA ILE A 72 12.83 6.63 -8.07
C ILE A 72 12.47 7.18 -9.45
N ALA A 73 12.00 8.43 -9.54
CA ALA A 73 11.65 9.05 -10.82
C ALA A 73 12.84 9.08 -11.79
N LYS A 74 14.02 9.47 -11.31
CA LYS A 74 15.26 9.47 -12.11
C LYS A 74 15.68 8.06 -12.56
N GLU A 75 15.51 7.06 -11.72
CA GLU A 75 15.84 5.67 -12.07
C GLU A 75 14.88 5.11 -13.13
N VAL A 76 13.60 5.45 -13.04
CA VAL A 76 12.59 5.08 -14.05
C VAL A 76 12.89 5.80 -15.37
N GLU A 77 13.14 7.10 -15.35
CA GLU A 77 13.48 7.90 -16.53
C GLU A 77 14.73 7.37 -17.25
N ALA A 78 15.71 6.94 -16.49
CA ALA A 78 16.96 6.37 -17.01
C ALA A 78 16.83 4.88 -17.45
N GLY A 79 15.65 4.27 -17.32
CA GLY A 79 15.40 2.88 -17.67
C GLY A 79 16.05 1.84 -16.74
N ARG A 80 16.58 2.26 -15.61
CA ARG A 80 17.19 1.35 -14.61
C ARG A 80 16.18 0.73 -13.65
N MET A 81 15.00 1.34 -13.54
CA MET A 81 13.87 0.82 -12.78
C MET A 81 12.65 0.70 -13.70
N PRO A 82 11.90 -0.42 -13.67
CA PRO A 82 10.70 -0.55 -14.48
C PRO A 82 9.63 0.44 -14.01
N SER A 83 8.94 1.06 -14.97
CA SER A 83 7.75 1.85 -14.66
C SER A 83 6.59 0.96 -14.23
N ILE A 84 5.71 1.51 -13.44
CA ILE A 84 4.44 0.84 -13.11
C ILE A 84 3.61 0.72 -14.39
N ARG A 85 3.03 -0.45 -14.63
CA ARG A 85 2.09 -0.65 -15.74
C ARG A 85 0.98 0.40 -15.65
N THR A 86 0.80 1.16 -16.73
CA THR A 86 -0.12 2.28 -16.79
C THR A 86 -1.01 2.15 -18.02
N LYS A 87 -2.30 2.43 -17.85
CA LYS A 87 -3.24 2.66 -18.97
C LYS A 87 -3.66 4.13 -18.94
N THR A 88 -3.50 4.79 -20.07
CA THR A 88 -3.79 6.22 -20.19
C THR A 88 -5.15 6.43 -20.85
N PHE A 89 -5.87 7.44 -20.39
CA PHE A 89 -7.15 7.90 -20.89
C PHE A 89 -7.07 9.40 -21.18
N GLU A 90 -7.84 9.86 -22.16
CA GLU A 90 -8.07 11.28 -22.37
C GLU A 90 -9.10 11.77 -21.34
N PHE A 91 -9.19 13.09 -21.15
CA PHE A 91 -10.06 13.68 -20.12
C PHE A 91 -11.54 13.26 -20.26
N GLU A 92 -12.04 13.24 -21.48
CA GLU A 92 -13.42 12.85 -21.80
C GLU A 92 -13.72 11.38 -21.50
N GLN A 93 -12.69 10.55 -21.36
CA GLN A 93 -12.78 9.11 -21.08
C GLN A 93 -12.75 8.78 -19.57
N ILE A 94 -12.83 9.77 -18.69
CA ILE A 94 -12.89 9.54 -17.24
C ILE A 94 -13.96 8.51 -16.85
N PRO A 95 -15.19 8.54 -17.40
CA PRO A 95 -16.19 7.52 -17.07
C PRO A 95 -15.76 6.10 -17.45
N ASP A 96 -14.99 5.93 -18.53
CA ASP A 96 -14.47 4.61 -18.94
C ASP A 96 -13.37 4.14 -17.99
N ALA A 97 -12.51 5.04 -17.55
CA ALA A 97 -11.47 4.74 -16.55
C ALA A 97 -12.11 4.27 -15.23
N HIS A 98 -13.17 4.93 -14.76
CA HIS A 98 -13.90 4.50 -13.58
C HIS A 98 -14.54 3.12 -13.76
N ARG A 99 -15.23 2.88 -14.87
CA ARG A 99 -15.81 1.56 -15.15
C ARG A 99 -14.77 0.45 -15.16
N LEU A 100 -13.60 0.73 -15.73
CA LEU A 100 -12.50 -0.25 -15.73
C LEU A 100 -11.96 -0.51 -14.32
N MET A 101 -11.84 0.54 -13.49
CA MET A 101 -11.42 0.41 -12.10
C MET A 101 -12.42 -0.44 -11.29
N GLU A 102 -13.71 -0.13 -11.40
CA GLU A 102 -14.80 -0.79 -10.68
C GLU A 102 -14.99 -2.26 -11.07
N SER A 103 -14.59 -2.64 -12.28
CA SER A 103 -14.65 -4.03 -12.77
C SER A 103 -13.43 -4.86 -12.40
N ASP A 104 -12.54 -4.37 -11.53
CA ASP A 104 -11.25 -5.00 -11.19
C ASP A 104 -10.35 -5.31 -12.40
N GLY A 105 -10.66 -4.74 -13.57
CA GLY A 105 -9.93 -4.93 -14.82
C GLY A 105 -8.67 -4.08 -14.96
N ALA A 106 -8.41 -3.18 -14.01
CA ALA A 106 -7.29 -2.26 -14.05
C ALA A 106 -6.00 -2.90 -13.53
N LEU A 107 -5.39 -3.80 -14.29
CA LEU A 107 -4.13 -4.48 -13.90
C LEU A 107 -2.92 -3.51 -13.84
N GLY A 108 -3.05 -2.39 -13.11
CA GLY A 108 -2.04 -1.33 -13.00
C GLY A 108 -2.64 0.01 -12.62
N LYS A 109 -1.99 1.10 -13.01
CA LYS A 109 -2.45 2.46 -12.75
C LYS A 109 -3.26 3.00 -13.94
N LEU A 110 -4.37 3.67 -13.66
CA LEU A 110 -5.12 4.43 -14.64
C LEU A 110 -4.75 5.89 -14.51
N VAL A 111 -4.36 6.51 -15.61
CA VAL A 111 -3.90 7.90 -15.66
C VAL A 111 -4.73 8.65 -16.69
N VAL A 112 -5.21 9.81 -16.33
CA VAL A 112 -5.91 10.72 -17.23
C VAL A 112 -4.96 11.83 -17.65
N LYS A 113 -4.87 12.10 -18.94
CA LYS A 113 -4.16 13.27 -19.48
C LYS A 113 -5.12 14.45 -19.51
N LEU A 114 -4.58 15.62 -19.14
CA LEU A 114 -5.23 16.93 -19.23
C LEU A 114 -4.77 17.66 -20.48
#